data_4224ee2ee8323bdf46603da8b277959e
#
_entry.id   4224ee2ee8323bdf46603da8b277959e
#
_cell.length_a   1.000
_cell.length_b   1.000
_cell.length_c   1.000
_cell.angle_alpha   90.00
_cell.angle_beta   90.00
_cell.angle_gamma   90.00
#
_symmetry.space_group_name_H-M   'P 1'
#
loop_
_entity.id
_entity.type
_entity.pdbx_description
1 polymer ?
#
loop_
_entity_poly.entity_id
_entity_poly.type
_entity_poly.pdbx_seq_one_letter_code
_entity_poly.pdbx_strand_id
1 'polypeptide(L)'
;MMGFLYLLGLFLAAPSCLHARSALRFIAVGDWGGKPLSPFYTDREVAVAEEMAATVSALGADFILSLGDNFYYTGVNDLYDKRFQETFETVFQAPVLRNVPWYVLAGNHDHLGNVSAQIAYSKISKRWRFPKYYYKLRFKVPGSNATVAILMIDTVTICGNSDDFHTEQPLGPRDWGLARSQLSWLRKQMAKSKDDYLLVAGHYPVWSVGRHGPTTCLVKLLQPLLQQHKATAYLCGHDHNLQYLEDKAGVGYLLSGAGNFMDNSTKHLPSVPAGYLRFFYGQTSSLGGFAYITIDGKEMSVTYLDSKRRSLYKTSLPRRRIR
;
A
#
# COMPACT_ATOMS: atom_id res chain seq x y z
N MET A 1 24.41 38.58 61.09
CA MET A 1 24.13 37.17 60.80
C MET A 1 22.83 37.11 59.98
N MET A 2 22.93 36.99 58.65
CA MET A 2 21.78 36.86 57.76
C MET A 2 21.68 35.38 57.29
N GLY A 3 20.59 34.73 57.71
CA GLY A 3 20.34 33.33 57.30
C GLY A 3 19.67 33.29 55.94
N PHE A 4 20.29 32.58 54.98
CA PHE A 4 19.70 32.27 53.67
C PHE A 4 18.84 31.02 53.81
N LEU A 5 17.50 31.19 53.58
CA LEU A 5 16.58 30.07 53.39
C LEU A 5 16.72 29.56 51.96
N TYR A 6 17.14 28.31 51.76
CA TYR A 6 17.01 27.60 50.49
C TYR A 6 15.63 27.00 50.38
N LEU A 7 14.82 27.51 49.44
CA LEU A 7 13.57 26.81 48.99
C LEU A 7 13.97 25.71 48.03
N LEU A 8 13.83 24.45 48.45
CA LEU A 8 13.85 23.29 47.55
C LEU A 8 12.53 23.23 46.78
N GLY A 9 12.54 23.60 45.51
CA GLY A 9 11.42 23.37 44.62
C GLY A 9 11.33 21.91 44.20
N LEU A 10 10.36 21.16 44.69
CA LEU A 10 10.00 19.84 44.19
C LEU A 10 9.37 20.00 42.79
N PHE A 11 10.13 19.68 41.75
CA PHE A 11 9.56 19.44 40.43
C PHE A 11 8.83 18.10 40.40
N LEU A 12 7.54 18.11 40.61
CA LEU A 12 6.66 16.96 40.30
C LEU A 12 6.62 16.78 38.79
N ALA A 13 7.41 15.86 38.28
CA ALA A 13 7.28 15.39 36.90
C ALA A 13 5.91 14.75 36.73
N ALA A 14 5.00 15.42 36.03
CA ALA A 14 3.72 14.81 35.66
C ALA A 14 4.00 13.52 34.86
N PRO A 15 3.36 12.38 35.18
CA PRO A 15 3.53 11.17 34.41
C PRO A 15 3.03 11.43 32.99
N SER A 16 3.93 11.30 32.01
CA SER A 16 3.57 11.27 30.61
C SER A 16 2.60 10.10 30.43
N CYS A 17 1.30 10.41 30.31
CA CYS A 17 0.29 9.40 29.95
C CYS A 17 0.64 8.87 28.57
N LEU A 18 1.43 7.80 28.51
CA LEU A 18 1.60 6.98 27.30
C LEU A 18 0.21 6.44 26.99
N HIS A 19 -0.52 7.15 26.12
CA HIS A 19 -1.76 6.62 25.54
C HIS A 19 -1.40 5.30 24.86
N ALA A 20 -1.80 4.20 25.48
CA ALA A 20 -1.61 2.89 24.88
C ALA A 20 -2.19 2.92 23.46
N ARG A 21 -1.40 2.54 22.46
CA ARG A 21 -1.85 2.48 21.07
C ARG A 21 -3.09 1.58 21.00
N SER A 22 -4.21 2.12 20.51
CA SER A 22 -5.50 1.42 20.44
C SER A 22 -5.85 0.95 19.02
N ALA A 23 -4.94 1.12 18.06
CA ALA A 23 -5.18 0.78 16.67
C ALA A 23 -3.88 0.40 15.94
N LEU A 24 -4.00 -0.47 14.95
CA LEU A 24 -2.98 -0.75 13.95
C LEU A 24 -3.03 0.36 12.88
N ARG A 25 -1.88 0.94 12.51
CA ARG A 25 -1.78 2.08 11.60
C ARG A 25 -0.77 1.80 10.52
N PHE A 26 -1.10 2.10 9.27
CA PHE A 26 -0.15 1.93 8.18
C PHE A 26 -0.47 2.86 6.99
N ILE A 27 0.55 3.08 6.18
CA ILE A 27 0.44 3.77 4.90
C ILE A 27 0.41 2.72 3.79
N ALA A 28 -0.42 2.94 2.76
CA ALA A 28 -0.39 2.18 1.53
C ALA A 28 -0.07 3.13 0.38
N VAL A 29 1.02 2.86 -0.34
CA VAL A 29 1.52 3.67 -1.46
C VAL A 29 2.08 2.76 -2.54
N GLY A 30 1.71 2.99 -3.78
CA GLY A 30 2.26 2.34 -4.96
C GLY A 30 2.81 3.36 -5.94
N ASP A 31 3.49 2.86 -6.98
CA ASP A 31 3.89 3.66 -8.13
C ASP A 31 4.80 4.84 -7.74
N TRP A 32 5.70 4.58 -6.79
CA TRP A 32 6.60 5.60 -6.23
C TRP A 32 8.02 5.56 -6.81
N GLY A 33 8.33 4.62 -7.69
CA GLY A 33 9.65 4.15 -8.08
C GLY A 33 10.56 5.10 -8.85
N GLY A 34 10.46 6.41 -8.70
CA GLY A 34 11.37 7.41 -9.25
C GLY A 34 11.44 7.41 -10.77
N LYS A 35 12.65 7.51 -11.32
CA LYS A 35 12.95 7.50 -12.75
C LYS A 35 14.28 6.78 -13.03
N PRO A 36 14.54 6.28 -14.27
CA PRO A 36 15.71 5.45 -14.55
C PRO A 36 17.03 6.23 -14.65
N LEU A 37 16.98 7.55 -14.73
CA LEU A 37 18.15 8.43 -14.89
C LEU A 37 18.35 9.30 -13.66
N SER A 38 19.61 9.70 -13.40
CA SER A 38 19.98 10.61 -12.32
C SER A 38 19.07 11.85 -12.31
N PRO A 39 18.59 12.26 -11.13
CA PRO A 39 18.91 11.81 -9.77
C PRO A 39 18.14 10.56 -9.30
N PHE A 40 17.47 9.79 -10.15
CA PHE A 40 16.73 8.56 -9.90
C PHE A 40 15.45 8.72 -9.06
N TYR A 41 15.06 9.91 -8.73
CA TYR A 41 13.81 10.27 -8.06
C TYR A 41 13.14 11.45 -8.78
N THR A 42 11.91 11.76 -8.41
CA THR A 42 11.16 12.92 -8.90
C THR A 42 10.75 13.83 -7.74
N ASP A 43 10.40 15.08 -8.05
CA ASP A 43 9.88 16.02 -7.05
C ASP A 43 8.58 15.52 -6.41
N ARG A 44 7.77 14.75 -7.16
CA ARG A 44 6.55 14.12 -6.60
C ARG A 44 6.88 13.06 -5.57
N GLU A 45 7.78 12.16 -5.90
CA GLU A 45 8.22 11.12 -4.98
C GLU A 45 8.76 11.73 -3.67
N VAL A 46 9.60 12.77 -3.79
CA VAL A 46 10.12 13.50 -2.63
C VAL A 46 9.00 14.14 -1.81
N ALA A 47 8.07 14.85 -2.45
CA ALA A 47 6.94 15.48 -1.77
C ALA A 47 6.02 14.47 -1.07
N VAL A 48 5.81 13.30 -1.69
CA VAL A 48 5.06 12.19 -1.07
C VAL A 48 5.81 11.64 0.13
N ALA A 49 7.13 11.44 0.03
CA ALA A 49 7.96 10.95 1.13
C ALA A 49 7.98 11.93 2.33
N GLU A 50 8.04 13.24 2.06
CA GLU A 50 7.96 14.29 3.09
C GLU A 50 6.62 14.26 3.81
N GLU A 51 5.50 14.14 3.08
CA GLU A 51 4.19 14.06 3.69
C GLU A 51 3.96 12.75 4.44
N MET A 52 4.49 11.61 3.94
CA MET A 52 4.50 10.36 4.68
C MET A 52 5.24 10.52 6.01
N ALA A 53 6.41 11.19 6.01
CA ALA A 53 7.17 11.48 7.22
C ALA A 53 6.38 12.36 8.21
N ALA A 54 5.73 13.40 7.72
CA ALA A 54 4.88 14.28 8.53
C ALA A 54 3.68 13.54 9.12
N THR A 55 3.03 12.68 8.32
CA THR A 55 1.92 11.83 8.75
C THR A 55 2.36 10.83 9.82
N VAL A 56 3.50 10.16 9.63
CA VAL A 56 4.06 9.23 10.63
C VAL A 56 4.48 9.96 11.91
N SER A 57 5.02 11.16 11.80
CA SER A 57 5.37 11.98 12.97
C SER A 57 4.13 12.36 13.79
N ALA A 58 3.04 12.72 13.13
CA ALA A 58 1.81 13.18 13.77
C ALA A 58 0.93 12.04 14.30
N LEU A 59 0.77 10.98 13.51
CA LEU A 59 -0.21 9.92 13.74
C LEU A 59 0.42 8.56 14.06
N GLY A 60 1.69 8.36 13.71
CA GLY A 60 2.39 7.08 13.78
C GLY A 60 2.03 6.15 12.61
N ALA A 61 2.92 5.19 12.34
CA ALA A 61 2.64 4.04 11.50
C ALA A 61 3.41 2.82 12.04
N ASP A 62 2.78 1.66 11.98
CA ASP A 62 3.40 0.39 12.38
C ASP A 62 4.20 -0.20 11.21
N PHE A 63 3.76 0.07 9.97
CA PHE A 63 4.43 -0.33 8.74
C PHE A 63 3.93 0.49 7.54
N ILE A 64 4.57 0.28 6.38
CA ILE A 64 4.15 0.80 5.07
C ILE A 64 3.93 -0.40 4.15
N LEU A 65 2.86 -0.40 3.36
CA LEU A 65 2.65 -1.31 2.25
C LEU A 65 3.08 -0.64 0.95
N SER A 66 4.08 -1.20 0.27
CA SER A 66 4.41 -0.84 -1.09
C SER A 66 3.59 -1.68 -2.06
N LEU A 67 2.78 -1.02 -2.90
CA LEU A 67 1.82 -1.65 -3.79
C LEU A 67 2.37 -1.89 -5.20
N GLY A 68 3.68 -1.97 -5.34
CA GLY A 68 4.37 -2.25 -6.61
C GLY A 68 4.78 -1.00 -7.38
N ASP A 69 5.47 -1.25 -8.51
CA ASP A 69 6.20 -0.27 -9.28
C ASP A 69 7.18 0.51 -8.41
N ASN A 70 8.03 -0.30 -7.78
CA ASN A 70 9.04 0.17 -6.83
C ASN A 70 10.20 0.86 -7.55
N PHE A 71 10.41 0.58 -8.86
CA PHE A 71 11.48 1.17 -9.67
C PHE A 71 11.08 1.28 -11.15
N TYR A 72 10.82 2.52 -11.60
CA TYR A 72 10.51 2.81 -13.01
C TYR A 72 11.78 2.90 -13.88
N TYR A 73 11.77 2.56 -15.20
CA TYR A 73 10.62 1.92 -15.88
C TYR A 73 10.83 0.41 -16.01
N THR A 74 12.02 -0.09 -15.70
CA THR A 74 12.45 -1.47 -15.96
C THR A 74 12.99 -2.16 -14.70
N GLY A 75 12.45 -1.82 -13.53
CA GLY A 75 12.88 -2.41 -12.26
C GLY A 75 14.35 -2.12 -11.94
N VAL A 76 14.99 -3.01 -11.19
CA VAL A 76 16.42 -3.00 -10.88
C VAL A 76 17.13 -4.13 -11.63
N ASN A 77 18.44 -3.99 -11.88
CA ASN A 77 19.24 -4.99 -12.60
C ASN A 77 19.70 -6.12 -11.69
N ASP A 78 20.22 -5.78 -10.54
CA ASP A 78 20.76 -6.72 -9.55
C ASP A 78 20.65 -6.18 -8.13
N LEU A 79 21.21 -6.93 -7.16
CA LEU A 79 21.19 -6.61 -5.74
C LEU A 79 21.95 -5.32 -5.39
N TYR A 80 22.89 -4.91 -6.23
CA TYR A 80 23.75 -3.74 -6.03
C TYR A 80 23.32 -2.53 -6.87
N ASP A 81 22.17 -2.62 -7.52
CA ASP A 81 21.62 -1.52 -8.29
C ASP A 81 21.50 -0.27 -7.38
N LYS A 82 22.13 0.82 -7.82
CA LYS A 82 22.17 2.09 -7.06
C LYS A 82 20.80 2.68 -6.77
N ARG A 83 19.76 2.26 -7.50
CA ARG A 83 18.39 2.73 -7.30
C ARG A 83 17.82 2.30 -5.96
N PHE A 84 18.29 1.21 -5.37
CA PHE A 84 17.93 0.92 -3.98
C PHE A 84 18.34 2.05 -3.03
N GLN A 85 19.53 2.62 -3.24
CA GLN A 85 20.01 3.74 -2.44
C GLN A 85 19.34 5.05 -2.86
N GLU A 86 19.36 5.39 -4.15
CA GLU A 86 18.99 6.71 -4.64
C GLU A 86 17.45 6.92 -4.64
N THR A 87 16.69 5.94 -5.12
CA THR A 87 15.23 6.03 -5.20
C THR A 87 14.57 5.69 -3.86
N PHE A 88 15.08 4.70 -3.11
CA PHE A 88 14.41 4.27 -1.88
C PHE A 88 15.04 4.82 -0.61
N GLU A 89 16.32 4.45 -0.31
CA GLU A 89 16.91 4.78 0.99
C GLU A 89 17.08 6.28 1.19
N THR A 90 17.49 7.01 0.15
CA THR A 90 17.73 8.46 0.20
C THR A 90 16.43 9.26 0.21
N VAL A 91 15.44 8.88 -0.61
CA VAL A 91 14.17 9.61 -0.67
C VAL A 91 13.38 9.47 0.63
N PHE A 92 13.26 8.24 1.15
CA PHE A 92 12.52 7.98 2.39
C PHE A 92 13.40 7.97 3.64
N GLN A 93 14.40 8.88 3.72
CA GLN A 93 15.41 8.90 4.78
C GLN A 93 14.99 9.63 6.06
N ALA A 94 13.85 10.28 6.10
CA ALA A 94 13.39 11.02 7.29
C ALA A 94 13.48 10.14 8.55
N PRO A 95 14.00 10.66 9.70
CA PRO A 95 14.26 9.84 10.88
C PRO A 95 13.08 9.00 11.34
N VAL A 96 11.85 9.53 11.23
CA VAL A 96 10.61 8.84 11.61
C VAL A 96 10.27 7.66 10.69
N LEU A 97 10.78 7.64 9.45
CA LEU A 97 10.56 6.57 8.47
C LEU A 97 11.64 5.48 8.50
N ARG A 98 12.83 5.78 9.04
CA ARG A 98 13.99 4.86 8.99
C ARG A 98 13.74 3.51 9.64
N ASN A 99 12.90 3.47 10.68
CA ASN A 99 12.61 2.26 11.44
C ASN A 99 11.23 1.68 11.12
N VAL A 100 10.45 2.30 10.24
CA VAL A 100 9.15 1.78 9.82
C VAL A 100 9.38 0.70 8.75
N PRO A 101 8.95 -0.56 8.97
CA PRO A 101 9.12 -1.61 7.98
C PRO A 101 8.22 -1.38 6.77
N TRP A 102 8.75 -1.63 5.58
CA TRP A 102 8.04 -1.64 4.31
C TRP A 102 7.77 -3.09 3.89
N TYR A 103 6.53 -3.48 3.78
CA TYR A 103 6.13 -4.74 3.19
C TYR A 103 5.84 -4.53 1.71
N VAL A 104 6.62 -5.19 0.86
CA VAL A 104 6.74 -4.86 -0.55
C VAL A 104 6.14 -5.96 -1.41
N LEU A 105 5.46 -5.59 -2.48
CA LEU A 105 5.12 -6.45 -3.60
C LEU A 105 5.62 -5.84 -4.91
N ALA A 106 5.70 -6.65 -5.97
CA ALA A 106 6.16 -6.19 -7.29
C ALA A 106 5.00 -5.72 -8.15
N GLY A 107 5.26 -4.68 -8.98
CA GLY A 107 4.42 -4.25 -10.07
C GLY A 107 4.95 -4.71 -11.43
N ASN A 108 4.29 -4.27 -12.51
CA ASN A 108 4.65 -4.65 -13.88
C ASN A 108 6.02 -4.09 -14.30
N HIS A 109 6.37 -2.88 -13.88
CA HIS A 109 7.69 -2.31 -14.12
C HIS A 109 8.80 -3.05 -13.38
N ASP A 110 8.54 -3.55 -12.17
CA ASP A 110 9.49 -4.38 -11.43
C ASP A 110 9.78 -5.70 -12.15
N HIS A 111 8.76 -6.30 -12.79
CA HIS A 111 8.88 -7.53 -13.57
C HIS A 111 9.60 -7.37 -14.91
N LEU A 112 9.80 -6.14 -15.39
CA LEU A 112 10.70 -5.86 -16.53
C LEU A 112 12.17 -5.89 -16.12
N GLY A 113 12.46 -5.87 -14.81
CA GLY A 113 13.80 -6.04 -14.24
C GLY A 113 13.94 -7.32 -13.42
N ASN A 114 14.66 -7.24 -12.33
CA ASN A 114 15.02 -8.38 -11.48
C ASN A 114 14.28 -8.33 -10.13
N VAL A 115 13.07 -8.89 -10.07
CA VAL A 115 12.30 -8.99 -8.81
C VAL A 115 13.04 -9.84 -7.77
N SER A 116 13.82 -10.84 -8.19
CA SER A 116 14.62 -11.66 -7.25
C SER A 116 15.68 -10.81 -6.54
N ALA A 117 16.24 -9.79 -7.19
CA ALA A 117 17.15 -8.84 -6.55
C ALA A 117 16.41 -8.00 -5.50
N GLN A 118 15.19 -7.57 -5.77
CA GLN A 118 14.36 -6.87 -4.78
C GLN A 118 14.04 -7.74 -3.57
N ILE A 119 13.74 -9.02 -3.78
CA ILE A 119 13.55 -10.00 -2.69
C ILE A 119 14.84 -10.15 -1.88
N ALA A 120 15.99 -10.30 -2.55
CA ALA A 120 17.28 -10.46 -1.90
C ALA A 120 17.71 -9.21 -1.11
N TYR A 121 17.31 -8.01 -1.54
CA TYR A 121 17.59 -6.75 -0.84
C TYR A 121 17.00 -6.71 0.57
N SER A 122 16.00 -7.53 0.88
CA SER A 122 15.49 -7.72 2.25
C SER A 122 16.55 -8.21 3.26
N LYS A 123 17.68 -8.75 2.78
CA LYS A 123 18.82 -9.14 3.62
C LYS A 123 19.77 -7.98 3.90
N ILE A 124 19.71 -6.92 3.11
CA ILE A 124 20.55 -5.72 3.22
C ILE A 124 19.83 -4.63 4.01
N SER A 125 18.65 -4.25 3.58
CA SER A 125 17.87 -3.21 4.26
C SER A 125 16.95 -3.80 5.32
N LYS A 126 17.11 -3.33 6.57
CA LYS A 126 16.29 -3.79 7.69
C LYS A 126 14.81 -3.40 7.56
N ARG A 127 14.53 -2.32 6.84
CA ARG A 127 13.15 -1.85 6.64
C ARG A 127 12.49 -2.42 5.39
N TRP A 128 13.24 -2.89 4.38
CA TRP A 128 12.70 -3.52 3.17
C TRP A 128 12.33 -4.97 3.44
N ARG A 129 11.04 -5.31 3.38
CA ARG A 129 10.50 -6.65 3.68
C ARG A 129 9.78 -7.21 2.46
N PHE A 130 10.51 -7.92 1.61
CA PHE A 130 10.00 -8.62 0.43
C PHE A 130 10.47 -10.07 0.45
N PRO A 131 9.83 -10.94 1.28
CA PRO A 131 10.36 -12.28 1.54
C PRO A 131 10.24 -13.24 0.35
N LYS A 132 9.22 -13.04 -0.50
CA LYS A 132 8.93 -13.83 -1.71
C LYS A 132 7.80 -13.17 -2.50
N TYR A 133 7.53 -13.63 -3.75
CA TYR A 133 6.54 -13.06 -4.65
C TYR A 133 5.14 -12.90 -4.03
N TYR A 134 4.72 -13.84 -3.19
CA TYR A 134 3.45 -13.75 -2.46
C TYR A 134 3.59 -14.30 -1.06
N TYR A 135 2.96 -13.64 -0.08
CA TYR A 135 3.10 -13.99 1.34
C TYR A 135 1.95 -13.45 2.18
N LYS A 136 1.88 -13.90 3.43
CA LYS A 136 0.87 -13.48 4.39
C LYS A 136 1.51 -12.71 5.53
N LEU A 137 0.90 -11.59 5.88
CA LEU A 137 1.14 -10.87 7.11
C LEU A 137 -0.02 -11.10 8.06
N ARG A 138 0.24 -11.09 9.35
CA ARG A 138 -0.79 -11.17 10.37
C ARG A 138 -0.43 -10.30 11.55
N PHE A 139 -1.38 -9.47 11.97
CA PHE A 139 -1.23 -8.54 13.08
C PHE A 139 -2.36 -8.72 14.09
N LYS A 140 -2.06 -8.43 15.35
CA LYS A 140 -3.06 -8.20 16.39
C LYS A 140 -3.31 -6.69 16.46
N VAL A 141 -4.57 -6.29 16.53
CA VAL A 141 -4.93 -4.87 16.68
C VAL A 141 -4.61 -4.44 18.11
N PRO A 142 -3.75 -3.44 18.33
CA PRO A 142 -3.44 -2.95 19.66
C PRO A 142 -4.70 -2.56 20.44
N GLY A 143 -4.74 -2.86 21.73
CA GLY A 143 -5.88 -2.52 22.59
C GLY A 143 -7.16 -3.32 22.33
N SER A 144 -7.11 -4.36 21.47
CA SER A 144 -8.26 -5.22 21.19
C SER A 144 -7.86 -6.68 20.97
N ASN A 145 -8.86 -7.57 20.86
CA ASN A 145 -8.66 -8.96 20.45
C ASN A 145 -8.77 -9.16 18.94
N ALA A 146 -9.04 -8.10 18.18
CA ALA A 146 -9.18 -8.18 16.74
C ALA A 146 -7.84 -8.51 16.07
N THR A 147 -7.93 -9.21 14.93
CA THR A 147 -6.79 -9.63 14.13
C THR A 147 -6.95 -9.19 12.68
N VAL A 148 -5.82 -8.89 12.05
CA VAL A 148 -5.74 -8.47 10.65
C VAL A 148 -4.85 -9.45 9.90
N ALA A 149 -5.35 -10.02 8.81
CA ALA A 149 -4.54 -10.73 7.83
C ALA A 149 -4.42 -9.89 6.56
N ILE A 150 -3.20 -9.77 6.03
CA ILE A 150 -2.93 -9.14 4.73
C ILE A 150 -2.26 -10.18 3.85
N LEU A 151 -2.90 -10.51 2.71
CA LEU A 151 -2.37 -11.42 1.72
C LEU A 151 -1.74 -10.60 0.61
N MET A 152 -0.41 -10.55 0.58
CA MET A 152 0.38 -9.88 -0.46
C MET A 152 0.47 -10.82 -1.65
N ILE A 153 0.01 -10.39 -2.83
CA ILE A 153 -0.01 -11.21 -4.05
C ILE A 153 0.75 -10.52 -5.18
N ASP A 154 1.31 -11.32 -6.06
CA ASP A 154 1.94 -10.88 -7.30
C ASP A 154 0.94 -11.02 -8.45
N THR A 155 0.37 -9.90 -8.86
CA THR A 155 -0.67 -9.86 -9.91
C THR A 155 -0.09 -10.10 -11.30
N VAL A 156 1.19 -9.79 -11.51
CA VAL A 156 1.89 -10.07 -12.77
C VAL A 156 2.10 -11.57 -12.96
N THR A 157 2.47 -12.29 -11.90
CA THR A 157 2.53 -13.75 -11.95
C THR A 157 1.16 -14.37 -12.26
N ILE A 158 0.06 -13.78 -11.77
CA ILE A 158 -1.30 -14.32 -11.99
C ILE A 158 -1.81 -14.01 -13.39
N CYS A 159 -1.66 -12.77 -13.85
CA CYS A 159 -2.32 -12.25 -15.04
C CYS A 159 -1.40 -12.00 -16.24
N GLY A 160 -0.09 -12.02 -16.04
CA GLY A 160 0.90 -11.61 -17.01
C GLY A 160 1.30 -10.14 -16.87
N ASN A 161 2.31 -9.72 -17.64
CA ASN A 161 2.71 -8.32 -17.67
C ASN A 161 1.79 -7.53 -18.59
N SER A 162 1.45 -6.29 -18.21
CA SER A 162 0.79 -5.32 -19.10
C SER A 162 1.82 -4.68 -20.03
N ASP A 163 1.37 -4.30 -21.21
CA ASP A 163 2.08 -3.38 -22.08
C ASP A 163 1.40 -2.01 -21.97
N ASP A 164 1.93 -1.15 -21.12
CA ASP A 164 1.32 0.16 -20.81
C ASP A 164 1.29 1.12 -22.01
N PHE A 165 2.00 0.79 -23.08
CA PHE A 165 2.07 1.59 -24.29
C PHE A 165 1.09 1.12 -25.38
N HIS A 166 0.80 -0.19 -25.46
CA HIS A 166 0.02 -0.77 -26.56
C HIS A 166 -1.26 -1.45 -26.09
N THR A 167 -1.17 -2.30 -25.05
CA THR A 167 -2.31 -3.08 -24.58
C THR A 167 -2.49 -2.87 -23.10
N GLU A 168 -3.38 -2.14 -22.65
CA GLU A 168 -3.60 -1.83 -21.24
C GLU A 168 -3.99 -3.05 -20.37
N GLN A 169 -4.23 -4.19 -21.00
CA GLN A 169 -4.60 -5.44 -20.32
C GLN A 169 -3.46 -6.47 -20.39
N PRO A 170 -3.18 -7.18 -19.28
CA PRO A 170 -2.24 -8.29 -19.30
C PRO A 170 -2.68 -9.40 -20.26
N LEU A 171 -1.73 -9.95 -21.02
CA LEU A 171 -1.98 -10.96 -22.05
C LEU A 171 -2.12 -12.40 -21.50
N GLY A 172 -1.94 -12.61 -20.21
CA GLY A 172 -1.95 -13.90 -19.54
C GLY A 172 -0.62 -14.21 -18.88
N PRO A 173 -0.58 -15.13 -17.92
CA PRO A 173 0.62 -15.43 -17.16
C PRO A 173 1.72 -16.05 -18.04
N ARG A 174 2.95 -15.61 -17.82
CA ARG A 174 4.13 -16.22 -18.49
C ARG A 174 4.33 -17.68 -18.09
N ASP A 175 4.01 -18.01 -16.83
CA ASP A 175 4.07 -19.37 -16.29
C ASP A 175 2.74 -19.73 -15.61
N TRP A 176 1.97 -20.57 -16.28
CA TRP A 176 0.67 -21.05 -15.77
C TRP A 176 0.80 -21.93 -14.52
N GLY A 177 1.96 -22.58 -14.30
CA GLY A 177 2.23 -23.38 -13.11
C GLY A 177 2.35 -22.49 -11.88
N LEU A 178 3.15 -21.42 -11.98
CA LEU A 178 3.31 -20.44 -10.93
C LEU A 178 1.99 -19.70 -10.63
N ALA A 179 1.26 -19.27 -11.67
CA ALA A 179 -0.05 -18.64 -11.53
C ALA A 179 -1.05 -19.53 -10.75
N ARG A 180 -1.17 -20.81 -11.16
CA ARG A 180 -2.06 -21.77 -10.47
C ARG A 180 -1.62 -22.02 -9.02
N SER A 181 -0.31 -22.12 -8.78
CA SER A 181 0.24 -22.33 -7.44
C SER A 181 -0.12 -21.17 -6.52
N GLN A 182 0.05 -19.95 -6.98
CA GLN A 182 -0.31 -18.75 -6.21
C GLN A 182 -1.81 -18.66 -5.96
N LEU A 183 -2.65 -18.89 -6.98
CA LEU A 183 -4.11 -18.88 -6.84
C LEU A 183 -4.61 -19.97 -5.88
N SER A 184 -4.01 -21.17 -5.92
CA SER A 184 -4.31 -22.25 -4.97
C SER A 184 -3.94 -21.85 -3.54
N TRP A 185 -2.76 -21.26 -3.34
CA TRP A 185 -2.34 -20.73 -2.05
C TRP A 185 -3.32 -19.64 -1.56
N LEU A 186 -3.67 -18.69 -2.42
CA LEU A 186 -4.59 -17.60 -2.08
C LEU A 186 -5.95 -18.12 -1.61
N ARG A 187 -6.57 -19.01 -2.40
CA ARG A 187 -7.84 -19.66 -2.03
C ARG A 187 -7.76 -20.34 -0.66
N LYS A 188 -6.67 -21.09 -0.43
CA LYS A 188 -6.43 -21.78 0.84
C LYS A 188 -6.28 -20.80 2.02
N GLN A 189 -5.55 -19.69 1.84
CA GLN A 189 -5.39 -18.67 2.88
C GLN A 189 -6.71 -17.98 3.20
N MET A 190 -7.47 -17.59 2.19
CA MET A 190 -8.76 -16.93 2.38
C MET A 190 -9.79 -17.84 3.05
N ALA A 191 -9.90 -19.10 2.59
CA ALA A 191 -10.82 -20.09 3.16
C ALA A 191 -10.52 -20.42 4.62
N LYS A 192 -9.24 -20.40 5.03
CA LYS A 192 -8.82 -20.69 6.41
C LYS A 192 -8.81 -19.46 7.33
N SER A 193 -8.95 -18.26 6.78
CA SER A 193 -8.84 -17.04 7.57
C SER A 193 -10.03 -16.86 8.50
N LYS A 194 -9.71 -16.79 9.79
CA LYS A 194 -10.63 -16.38 10.86
C LYS A 194 -10.31 -14.98 11.38
N ASP A 195 -9.48 -14.22 10.63
CA ASP A 195 -9.08 -12.89 11.03
C ASP A 195 -10.26 -11.92 10.88
N ASP A 196 -10.37 -10.95 11.77
CA ASP A 196 -11.46 -9.98 11.82
C ASP A 196 -11.45 -9.00 10.66
N TYR A 197 -10.26 -8.75 10.12
CA TYR A 197 -10.04 -8.00 8.89
C TYR A 197 -9.18 -8.86 7.96
N LEU A 198 -9.67 -9.07 6.74
CA LEU A 198 -8.95 -9.78 5.69
C LEU A 198 -8.70 -8.82 4.54
N LEU A 199 -7.46 -8.44 4.36
CA LEU A 199 -7.01 -7.61 3.27
C LEU A 199 -6.25 -8.45 2.24
N VAL A 200 -6.38 -8.09 0.98
CA VAL A 200 -5.54 -8.60 -0.10
C VAL A 200 -4.87 -7.39 -0.75
N ALA A 201 -3.57 -7.45 -0.99
CA ALA A 201 -2.83 -6.39 -1.65
C ALA A 201 -2.11 -6.94 -2.88
N GLY A 202 -2.26 -6.28 -4.01
CA GLY A 202 -1.61 -6.58 -5.27
C GLY A 202 -1.31 -5.28 -6.03
N HIS A 203 -0.63 -5.37 -7.18
CA HIS A 203 -0.32 -4.17 -7.95
C HIS A 203 -1.48 -3.78 -8.87
N TYR A 204 -1.92 -4.67 -9.77
CA TYR A 204 -3.02 -4.35 -10.68
C TYR A 204 -4.35 -4.15 -9.95
N PRO A 205 -5.19 -3.19 -10.37
CA PRO A 205 -6.52 -3.01 -9.81
C PRO A 205 -7.49 -4.11 -10.26
N VAL A 206 -8.37 -4.56 -9.37
CA VAL A 206 -9.58 -5.30 -9.77
C VAL A 206 -10.53 -4.33 -10.46
N TRP A 207 -10.79 -3.20 -9.82
CA TRP A 207 -11.61 -2.12 -10.34
C TRP A 207 -10.86 -0.81 -10.34
N SER A 208 -10.89 -0.11 -11.45
CA SER A 208 -10.40 1.26 -11.62
C SER A 208 -11.14 1.96 -12.73
N VAL A 209 -11.37 3.24 -12.57
CA VAL A 209 -11.87 4.11 -13.66
C VAL A 209 -10.75 4.77 -14.46
N GLY A 210 -9.50 4.57 -14.03
CA GLY A 210 -8.32 5.23 -14.53
C GLY A 210 -7.90 4.84 -15.94
N ARG A 211 -6.67 5.15 -16.30
CA ARG A 211 -6.10 4.93 -17.63
C ARG A 211 -6.04 3.43 -18.01
N HIS A 212 -5.63 2.57 -17.07
CA HIS A 212 -5.48 1.14 -17.31
C HIS A 212 -6.78 0.37 -17.05
N GLY A 213 -7.66 0.93 -16.22
CA GLY A 213 -9.01 0.42 -15.96
C GLY A 213 -9.05 -0.86 -15.15
N PRO A 214 -10.21 -1.55 -15.16
CA PRO A 214 -10.34 -2.83 -14.50
C PRO A 214 -9.46 -3.89 -15.17
N THR A 215 -8.71 -4.66 -14.37
CA THR A 215 -7.94 -5.79 -14.90
C THR A 215 -8.87 -7.00 -15.08
N THR A 216 -9.22 -7.29 -16.32
CA THR A 216 -10.19 -8.34 -16.68
C THR A 216 -9.85 -9.69 -16.05
N CYS A 217 -8.57 -10.05 -16.00
CA CYS A 217 -8.08 -11.25 -15.35
C CYS A 217 -8.45 -11.28 -13.86
N LEU A 218 -8.22 -10.20 -13.12
CA LEU A 218 -8.52 -10.11 -11.69
C LEU A 218 -10.02 -10.04 -11.40
N VAL A 219 -10.79 -9.37 -12.25
CA VAL A 219 -12.26 -9.38 -12.15
C VAL A 219 -12.80 -10.82 -12.26
N LYS A 220 -12.22 -11.64 -13.13
CA LYS A 220 -12.61 -13.05 -13.29
C LYS A 220 -12.11 -13.97 -12.18
N LEU A 221 -10.86 -13.79 -11.73
CA LEU A 221 -10.19 -14.75 -10.85
C LEU A 221 -10.19 -14.34 -9.38
N LEU A 222 -10.07 -13.05 -9.08
CA LEU A 222 -9.88 -12.54 -7.70
C LEU A 222 -11.18 -12.01 -7.10
N GLN A 223 -11.96 -11.20 -7.83
CA GLN A 223 -13.18 -10.61 -7.28
C GLN A 223 -14.13 -11.66 -6.66
N PRO A 224 -14.43 -12.81 -7.30
CA PRO A 224 -15.30 -13.81 -6.70
C PRO A 224 -14.77 -14.35 -5.37
N LEU A 225 -13.44 -14.48 -5.25
CA LEU A 225 -12.79 -14.92 -4.00
C LEU A 225 -12.92 -13.87 -2.91
N LEU A 226 -12.72 -12.59 -3.25
CA LEU A 226 -12.88 -11.49 -2.29
C LEU A 226 -14.30 -11.47 -1.72
N GLN A 227 -15.30 -11.59 -2.57
CA GLN A 227 -16.72 -11.61 -2.19
C GLN A 227 -17.07 -12.87 -1.38
N GLN A 228 -16.71 -14.05 -1.88
CA GLN A 228 -16.99 -15.34 -1.23
C GLN A 228 -16.44 -15.41 0.18
N HIS A 229 -15.21 -14.90 0.38
CA HIS A 229 -14.55 -14.94 1.68
C HIS A 229 -14.72 -13.65 2.47
N LYS A 230 -15.61 -12.75 2.04
CA LYS A 230 -15.92 -11.48 2.72
C LYS A 230 -14.63 -10.71 3.05
N ALA A 231 -13.73 -10.56 2.08
CA ALA A 231 -12.56 -9.73 2.26
C ALA A 231 -13.00 -8.31 2.65
N THR A 232 -12.29 -7.69 3.60
CA THR A 232 -12.59 -6.31 4.00
C THR A 232 -12.24 -5.36 2.87
N ALA A 233 -11.05 -5.53 2.25
CA ALA A 233 -10.62 -4.69 1.15
C ALA A 233 -9.56 -5.37 0.28
N TYR A 234 -9.45 -4.86 -0.96
CA TYR A 234 -8.34 -5.06 -1.87
C TYR A 234 -7.59 -3.74 -2.05
N LEU A 235 -6.25 -3.75 -1.91
CA LEU A 235 -5.38 -2.59 -2.04
C LEU A 235 -4.51 -2.75 -3.28
N CYS A 236 -4.36 -1.69 -4.07
CA CYS A 236 -3.60 -1.73 -5.32
C CYS A 236 -2.99 -0.36 -5.71
N GLY A 237 -2.13 -0.38 -6.73
CA GLY A 237 -1.57 0.76 -7.44
C GLY A 237 -1.93 0.75 -8.92
N HIS A 238 -0.91 0.86 -9.80
CA HIS A 238 -0.92 0.77 -11.24
C HIS A 238 -1.53 1.98 -11.97
N ASP A 239 -2.76 2.38 -11.64
CA ASP A 239 -3.29 3.65 -12.11
C ASP A 239 -2.75 4.80 -11.24
N HIS A 240 -2.14 5.79 -11.87
CA HIS A 240 -1.41 6.87 -11.18
C HIS A 240 -2.35 7.93 -10.59
N ASN A 241 -3.19 7.51 -9.68
CA ASN A 241 -4.19 8.33 -9.01
C ASN A 241 -4.61 7.72 -7.66
N LEU A 242 -5.60 8.32 -7.03
CA LEU A 242 -6.20 7.80 -5.80
C LEU A 242 -7.68 7.51 -6.06
N GLN A 243 -8.15 6.30 -5.74
CA GLN A 243 -9.53 5.90 -5.90
C GLN A 243 -10.03 5.09 -4.71
N TYR A 244 -11.31 5.24 -4.41
CA TYR A 244 -12.05 4.32 -3.58
C TYR A 244 -13.29 3.85 -4.30
N LEU A 245 -13.40 2.54 -4.44
CA LEU A 245 -14.58 1.88 -4.98
C LEU A 245 -15.08 0.86 -3.95
N GLU A 246 -16.37 0.54 -4.02
CA GLU A 246 -16.99 -0.46 -3.15
C GLU A 246 -18.02 -1.24 -3.94
N ASP A 247 -17.94 -2.57 -3.88
CA ASP A 247 -18.91 -3.41 -4.55
C ASP A 247 -20.17 -3.66 -3.70
N LYS A 248 -21.18 -4.30 -4.33
CA LYS A 248 -22.46 -4.61 -3.66
C LYS A 248 -22.31 -5.63 -2.52
N ALA A 249 -21.21 -6.35 -2.46
CA ALA A 249 -20.90 -7.29 -1.37
C ALA A 249 -20.21 -6.60 -0.17
N GLY A 250 -19.90 -5.31 -0.29
CA GLY A 250 -19.23 -4.52 0.74
C GLY A 250 -17.70 -4.70 0.76
N VAL A 251 -17.11 -5.20 -0.31
CA VAL A 251 -15.64 -5.22 -0.46
C VAL A 251 -15.17 -3.85 -0.91
N GLY A 252 -14.25 -3.24 -0.15
CA GLY A 252 -13.60 -2.00 -0.53
C GLY A 252 -12.44 -2.26 -1.50
N TYR A 253 -12.30 -1.43 -2.53
CA TYR A 253 -11.16 -1.42 -3.46
C TYR A 253 -10.44 -0.10 -3.31
N LEU A 254 -9.25 -0.15 -2.73
CA LEU A 254 -8.42 1.00 -2.39
C LEU A 254 -7.27 1.09 -3.39
N LEU A 255 -7.32 2.05 -4.27
CA LEU A 255 -6.26 2.34 -5.22
C LEU A 255 -5.45 3.53 -4.71
N SER A 256 -4.14 3.35 -4.56
CA SER A 256 -3.18 4.33 -4.06
C SER A 256 -1.90 4.30 -4.91
N GLY A 257 -2.03 4.71 -6.20
CA GLY A 257 -0.96 4.70 -7.20
C GLY A 257 -0.36 6.08 -7.49
N ALA A 258 -0.46 7.01 -6.56
CA ALA A 258 -0.04 8.41 -6.74
C ALA A 258 1.32 8.74 -6.11
N GLY A 259 2.21 7.75 -5.98
CA GLY A 259 3.52 7.91 -5.32
C GLY A 259 4.53 8.74 -6.09
N ASN A 260 4.48 8.68 -7.44
CA ASN A 260 5.45 9.37 -8.31
C ASN A 260 4.81 10.08 -9.50
N PHE A 261 3.68 9.57 -10.00
CA PHE A 261 2.97 10.13 -11.15
C PHE A 261 1.53 10.49 -10.79
N MET A 262 0.90 11.31 -11.64
CA MET A 262 -0.51 11.66 -11.52
C MET A 262 -1.17 11.64 -12.90
N ASP A 263 -2.26 10.88 -13.03
CA ASP A 263 -3.07 10.76 -14.23
C ASP A 263 -4.55 11.07 -13.91
N ASN A 264 -5.17 11.91 -14.74
CA ASN A 264 -6.56 12.34 -14.55
C ASN A 264 -7.57 11.56 -15.41
N SER A 265 -7.12 10.54 -16.13
CA SER A 265 -7.99 9.75 -17.00
C SER A 265 -9.06 9.03 -16.19
N THR A 266 -10.28 9.10 -16.67
CA THR A 266 -11.44 8.34 -16.20
C THR A 266 -12.09 7.57 -17.34
N LYS A 267 -11.31 7.22 -18.37
CA LYS A 267 -11.82 6.62 -19.60
C LYS A 267 -12.52 5.28 -19.39
N HIS A 268 -12.19 4.57 -18.33
CA HIS A 268 -12.81 3.30 -17.97
C HIS A 268 -13.98 3.42 -16.99
N LEU A 269 -14.45 4.64 -16.68
CA LEU A 269 -15.66 4.82 -15.88
C LEU A 269 -16.86 4.01 -16.39
N PRO A 270 -17.13 3.92 -17.72
CA PRO A 270 -18.20 3.07 -18.24
C PRO A 270 -18.00 1.56 -18.05
N SER A 271 -16.75 1.13 -17.81
CA SER A 271 -16.41 -0.29 -17.59
C SER A 271 -16.55 -0.73 -16.13
N VAL A 272 -16.76 0.21 -15.22
CA VAL A 272 -16.97 -0.04 -13.79
C VAL A 272 -18.47 -0.09 -13.49
N PRO A 273 -18.98 -1.08 -12.75
CA PRO A 273 -20.40 -1.14 -12.43
C PRO A 273 -20.90 0.14 -11.75
N ALA A 274 -22.09 0.59 -12.15
CA ALA A 274 -22.68 1.80 -11.61
C ALA A 274 -22.78 1.75 -10.08
N GLY A 275 -22.38 2.86 -9.43
CA GLY A 275 -22.39 2.99 -7.98
C GLY A 275 -21.20 2.38 -7.24
N TYR A 276 -20.22 1.76 -7.93
CA TYR A 276 -19.00 1.30 -7.25
C TYR A 276 -18.06 2.46 -6.91
N LEU A 277 -17.83 3.38 -7.84
CA LEU A 277 -16.94 4.53 -7.59
C LEU A 277 -17.52 5.44 -6.50
N ARG A 278 -16.73 5.70 -5.47
CA ARG A 278 -17.06 6.60 -4.35
C ARG A 278 -16.14 7.82 -4.31
N PHE A 279 -14.90 7.67 -4.77
CA PHE A 279 -13.89 8.72 -4.77
C PHE A 279 -12.89 8.51 -5.89
N PHE A 280 -12.49 9.63 -6.51
CA PHE A 280 -11.41 9.70 -7.50
C PHE A 280 -10.63 11.00 -7.33
N TYR A 281 -9.31 10.90 -7.34
CA TYR A 281 -8.42 12.05 -7.35
C TYR A 281 -7.23 11.80 -8.28
N GLY A 282 -7.18 12.49 -9.40
CA GLY A 282 -6.15 12.38 -10.44
C GLY A 282 -5.63 13.74 -10.91
N GLN A 283 -5.61 14.75 -10.03
CA GLN A 283 -5.20 16.12 -10.41
C GLN A 283 -3.73 16.15 -10.81
N THR A 284 -3.43 16.37 -12.09
CA THR A 284 -2.07 16.31 -12.65
C THR A 284 -1.12 17.40 -12.13
N SER A 285 -1.66 18.52 -11.64
CA SER A 285 -0.89 19.56 -10.94
C SER A 285 -0.57 19.23 -9.48
N SER A 286 -1.12 18.12 -8.94
CA SER A 286 -0.78 17.64 -7.60
C SER A 286 0.60 17.00 -7.57
N LEU A 287 1.27 17.10 -6.43
CA LEU A 287 2.51 16.38 -6.15
C LEU A 287 2.27 14.97 -5.58
N GLY A 288 1.11 14.37 -5.86
CA GLY A 288 0.82 13.00 -5.46
C GLY A 288 0.13 12.87 -4.12
N GLY A 289 0.11 11.63 -3.61
CA GLY A 289 -0.56 11.29 -2.36
C GLY A 289 -0.54 9.80 -2.07
N PHE A 290 -1.21 9.41 -0.98
CA PHE A 290 -1.27 8.02 -0.52
C PHE A 290 -2.52 7.78 0.35
N ALA A 291 -2.77 6.51 0.68
CA ALA A 291 -3.78 6.12 1.64
C ALA A 291 -3.16 5.88 3.02
N TYR A 292 -3.74 6.45 4.05
CA TYR A 292 -3.45 6.18 5.46
C TYR A 292 -4.57 5.37 6.07
N ILE A 293 -4.24 4.23 6.67
CA ILE A 293 -5.20 3.26 7.18
C ILE A 293 -5.03 3.10 8.69
N THR A 294 -6.15 3.11 9.39
CA THR A 294 -6.23 2.82 10.83
C THR A 294 -7.24 1.71 11.07
N ILE A 295 -6.83 0.65 11.78
CA ILE A 295 -7.71 -0.47 12.12
C ILE A 295 -7.78 -0.59 13.63
N ASP A 296 -8.97 -0.49 14.19
CA ASP A 296 -9.24 -0.73 15.60
C ASP A 296 -10.12 -1.98 15.81
N GLY A 297 -10.67 -2.15 17.00
CA GLY A 297 -11.54 -3.28 17.34
C GLY A 297 -12.91 -3.23 16.66
N LYS A 298 -13.30 -2.12 16.02
CA LYS A 298 -14.63 -1.88 15.48
C LYS A 298 -14.64 -1.75 13.95
N GLU A 299 -13.72 -0.95 13.40
CA GLU A 299 -13.68 -0.62 11.98
C GLU A 299 -12.27 -0.44 11.43
N MET A 300 -12.14 -0.48 10.12
CA MET A 300 -10.99 -0.04 9.35
C MET A 300 -11.30 1.30 8.72
N SER A 301 -10.67 2.37 9.20
CA SER A 301 -10.77 3.71 8.63
C SER A 301 -9.70 3.90 7.57
N VAL A 302 -10.06 4.51 6.43
CA VAL A 302 -9.18 4.86 5.32
C VAL A 302 -9.26 6.36 5.09
N THR A 303 -8.12 7.02 5.06
CA THR A 303 -7.99 8.45 4.73
C THR A 303 -7.02 8.61 3.58
N TYR A 304 -7.47 9.20 2.46
CA TYR A 304 -6.58 9.60 1.38
C TYR A 304 -6.03 10.98 1.66
N LEU A 305 -4.72 11.11 1.60
CA LEU A 305 -3.97 12.34 1.84
C LEU A 305 -3.22 12.73 0.57
N ASP A 306 -3.19 14.03 0.24
CA ASP A 306 -2.26 14.54 -0.74
C ASP A 306 -0.94 14.99 -0.09
N SER A 307 0.04 15.30 -0.91
CA SER A 307 1.36 15.80 -0.48
C SER A 307 1.35 17.19 0.18
N LYS A 308 0.17 17.78 0.40
CA LYS A 308 -0.03 19.06 1.10
C LYS A 308 -0.85 18.92 2.39
N ARG A 309 -0.88 17.70 2.97
CA ARG A 309 -1.63 17.36 4.20
C ARG A 309 -3.15 17.52 4.11
N ARG A 310 -3.70 17.65 2.90
CA ARG A 310 -5.15 17.72 2.75
C ARG A 310 -5.73 16.33 2.82
N SER A 311 -6.72 16.15 3.70
CA SER A 311 -7.58 14.97 3.67
C SER A 311 -8.54 15.11 2.49
N LEU A 312 -8.32 14.29 1.45
CA LEU A 312 -9.09 14.33 0.22
C LEU A 312 -10.40 13.55 0.34
N TYR A 313 -10.35 12.43 1.04
CA TYR A 313 -11.49 11.55 1.24
C TYR A 313 -11.28 10.69 2.48
N LYS A 314 -12.38 10.39 3.17
CA LYS A 314 -12.36 9.48 4.33
C LYS A 314 -13.54 8.53 4.26
N THR A 315 -13.29 7.26 4.55
CA THR A 315 -14.32 6.21 4.65
C THR A 315 -13.96 5.21 5.73
N SER A 316 -14.90 4.34 6.09
CA SER A 316 -14.64 3.22 6.98
C SER A 316 -15.31 1.94 6.49
N LEU A 317 -14.69 0.82 6.81
CA LEU A 317 -15.13 -0.53 6.50
C LEU A 317 -15.32 -1.32 7.80
N PRO A 318 -16.45 -2.01 7.96
CA PRO A 318 -16.74 -2.71 9.20
C PRO A 318 -15.86 -3.94 9.38
N ARG A 319 -15.70 -4.36 10.63
CA ARG A 319 -15.15 -5.66 10.98
C ARG A 319 -15.95 -6.79 10.32
N ARG A 320 -15.27 -7.81 9.81
CA ARG A 320 -15.92 -8.98 9.18
C ARG A 320 -16.81 -9.73 10.18
N ARG A 321 -18.00 -10.11 9.73
CA ARG A 321 -18.85 -11.03 10.45
C ARG A 321 -18.54 -12.45 9.96
N ILE A 322 -17.65 -13.14 10.64
CA ILE A 322 -17.31 -14.55 10.40
C ILE A 322 -18.32 -15.38 11.18
N ARG A 323 -19.08 -16.21 10.47
CA ARG A 323 -19.96 -17.21 11.09
C ARG A 323 -19.17 -18.43 11.50
#